data_8d786e39ca65279ff03ec73e01ce6024
#
_entry.id   8d786e39ca65279ff03ec73e01ce6024
#
_cell.length_a   1.000
_cell.length_b   1.000
_cell.length_c   1.000
_cell.angle_alpha   90.00
_cell.angle_beta   90.00
_cell.angle_gamma   90.00
#
_symmetry.space_group_name_H-M   'P 1'
#
loop_
_entity.id
_entity.type
_entity.pdbx_description
1 polymer ?
#
loop_
_entity_poly.entity_id
_entity_poly.type
_entity_poly.pdbx_seq_one_letter_code
_entity_poly.pdbx_strand_id
1 'polypeptide(L)'
;MEFNLAQVHESIAERFGERDCVVQGSRRTSWRDFTERTRRLANFLLSQGLGRLTERAGLKPWHSGQNHVALYLYNGPEYLEGMYGAFKSRTVSLNINYRYVADELAYVLNDSRARAIIYHLEFAPRLASVIDRVAGLELLIAVDDGSGQAPVAGSVM
;
A
#
# COMPACT_ATOMS: atom_id res chain seq x y z
N MET A 1 -4.02 26.37 7.12
CA MET A 1 -4.73 25.12 6.70
C MET A 1 -3.67 24.21 6.14
N GLU A 2 -3.41 23.08 6.79
CA GLU A 2 -2.47 22.10 6.26
C GLU A 2 -3.21 21.20 5.28
N PHE A 3 -2.83 21.27 4.01
CA PHE A 3 -3.33 20.33 3.00
C PHE A 3 -2.51 19.05 3.01
N ASN A 4 -3.19 17.91 2.98
CA ASN A 4 -2.58 16.62 2.73
C ASN A 4 -3.25 15.93 1.53
N LEU A 5 -2.54 14.99 0.92
CA LEU A 5 -3.01 14.31 -0.30
C LEU A 5 -4.36 13.58 -0.10
N ALA A 6 -4.59 13.01 1.09
CA ALA A 6 -5.86 12.35 1.38
C ALA A 6 -7.04 13.32 1.37
N GLN A 7 -6.90 14.50 2.00
CA GLN A 7 -7.95 15.52 1.99
C GLN A 7 -8.23 16.10 0.61
N VAL A 8 -7.18 16.37 -0.17
CA VAL A 8 -7.34 16.83 -1.56
C VAL A 8 -8.11 15.81 -2.38
N HIS A 9 -7.73 14.52 -2.28
CA HIS A 9 -8.42 13.44 -2.96
C HIS A 9 -9.90 13.34 -2.56
N GLU A 10 -10.22 13.42 -1.26
CA GLU A 10 -11.60 13.38 -0.77
C GLU A 10 -12.43 14.54 -1.33
N SER A 11 -11.89 15.75 -1.32
CA SER A 11 -12.58 16.95 -1.85
C SER A 11 -12.86 16.84 -3.35
N ILE A 12 -11.95 16.23 -4.12
CA ILE A 12 -12.17 15.98 -5.55
C ILE A 12 -13.29 14.95 -5.75
N ALA A 13 -13.26 13.86 -4.97
CA ALA A 13 -14.25 12.80 -5.05
C ALA A 13 -15.67 13.28 -4.69
N GLU A 14 -15.80 14.16 -3.70
CA GLU A 14 -17.06 14.79 -3.33
C GLU A 14 -17.66 15.60 -4.49
N ARG A 15 -16.79 16.31 -5.22
CA ARG A 15 -17.23 17.19 -6.31
C ARG A 15 -17.45 16.46 -7.64
N PHE A 16 -16.66 15.44 -7.93
CA PHE A 16 -16.60 14.79 -9.23
C PHE A 16 -16.83 13.27 -9.17
N GLY A 17 -17.57 12.79 -8.18
CA GLY A 17 -17.73 11.38 -7.86
C GLY A 17 -18.01 10.45 -9.03
N GLU A 18 -18.85 10.90 -9.99
CA GLU A 18 -19.25 10.08 -11.15
C GLU A 18 -18.24 10.11 -12.32
N ARG A 19 -17.22 10.97 -12.25
CA ARG A 19 -16.21 11.03 -13.31
C ARG A 19 -15.18 9.93 -13.15
N ASP A 20 -14.58 9.52 -14.28
CA ASP A 20 -13.45 8.59 -14.28
C ASP A 20 -12.28 9.16 -13.48
N CYS A 21 -11.77 8.37 -12.55
CA CYS A 21 -10.58 8.66 -11.75
C CYS A 21 -9.37 7.87 -12.26
N VAL A 22 -9.56 6.57 -12.49
CA VAL A 22 -8.53 5.66 -12.97
C VAL A 22 -9.02 4.94 -14.22
N VAL A 23 -8.21 4.97 -15.28
CA VAL A 23 -8.50 4.27 -16.54
C VAL A 23 -7.32 3.37 -16.89
N GLN A 24 -7.57 2.07 -17.03
CA GLN A 24 -6.60 1.09 -17.48
C GLN A 24 -7.23 0.17 -18.53
N GLY A 25 -6.84 0.32 -19.78
CA GLY A 25 -7.49 -0.37 -20.88
C GLY A 25 -8.99 -0.06 -20.96
N SER A 26 -9.83 -1.07 -20.87
CA SER A 26 -11.29 -0.93 -20.79
C SER A 26 -11.83 -0.72 -19.37
N ARG A 27 -11.01 -0.97 -18.34
CA ARG A 27 -11.41 -0.79 -16.93
C ARG A 27 -11.42 0.68 -16.58
N ARG A 28 -12.57 1.15 -16.11
CA ARG A 28 -12.77 2.51 -15.62
C ARG A 28 -13.26 2.47 -14.18
N THR A 29 -12.67 3.28 -13.34
CA THR A 29 -13.04 3.41 -11.93
C THR A 29 -13.38 4.86 -11.67
N SER A 30 -14.59 5.12 -11.18
CA SER A 30 -15.03 6.46 -10.82
C SER A 30 -14.28 6.99 -9.59
N TRP A 31 -14.31 8.33 -9.39
CA TRP A 31 -13.80 8.93 -8.14
C TRP A 31 -14.51 8.39 -6.91
N ARG A 32 -15.82 8.13 -7.00
CA ARG A 32 -16.60 7.55 -5.91
C ARG A 32 -16.08 6.15 -5.55
N ASP A 33 -16.02 5.25 -6.53
CA ASP A 33 -15.60 3.87 -6.30
C ASP A 33 -14.16 3.78 -5.81
N PHE A 34 -13.26 4.55 -6.43
CA PHE A 34 -11.86 4.60 -6.02
C PHE A 34 -11.72 5.11 -4.57
N THR A 35 -12.48 6.16 -4.22
CA THR A 35 -12.48 6.72 -2.87
C THR A 35 -13.01 5.72 -1.84
N GLU A 36 -14.08 5.00 -2.15
CA GLU A 36 -14.65 3.98 -1.28
C GLU A 36 -13.65 2.84 -1.04
N ARG A 37 -13.02 2.33 -2.10
CA ARG A 37 -12.02 1.27 -2.00
C ARG A 37 -10.82 1.69 -1.16
N THR A 38 -10.29 2.90 -1.39
CA THR A 38 -9.17 3.43 -0.61
C THR A 38 -9.53 3.71 0.86
N ARG A 39 -10.79 4.08 1.16
CA ARG A 39 -11.28 4.20 2.55
C ARG A 39 -11.36 2.83 3.24
N ARG A 40 -11.86 1.80 2.55
CA ARG A 40 -11.90 0.42 3.08
C ARG A 40 -10.50 -0.08 3.41
N LEU A 41 -9.54 0.10 2.49
CA LEU A 41 -8.14 -0.27 2.74
C LEU A 41 -7.56 0.51 3.92
N ALA A 42 -7.79 1.82 4.01
CA ALA A 42 -7.31 2.63 5.12
C ALA A 42 -7.88 2.16 6.47
N ASN A 43 -9.19 1.88 6.52
CA ASN A 43 -9.84 1.36 7.73
C ASN A 43 -9.29 -0.01 8.12
N PHE A 44 -9.02 -0.86 7.13
CA PHE A 44 -8.40 -2.16 7.36
C PHE A 44 -6.99 -2.00 7.95
N LEU A 45 -6.13 -1.17 7.34
CA LEU A 45 -4.79 -0.90 7.86
C LEU A 45 -4.84 -0.37 9.31
N LEU A 46 -5.74 0.57 9.60
CA LEU A 46 -5.94 1.10 10.95
C LEU A 46 -6.40 0.01 11.94
N SER A 47 -7.30 -0.89 11.52
CA SER A 47 -7.76 -2.01 12.36
C SER A 47 -6.64 -3.00 12.68
N GLN A 48 -5.60 -3.07 11.84
CA GLN A 48 -4.38 -3.85 12.07
C GLN A 48 -3.33 -3.08 12.89
N GLY A 49 -3.69 -1.94 13.46
CA GLY A 49 -2.79 -1.12 14.27
C GLY A 49 -1.75 -0.33 13.49
N LEU A 50 -1.91 -0.22 12.17
CA LEU A 50 -1.01 0.56 11.32
C LEU A 50 -1.48 2.01 11.22
N GLY A 51 -0.54 2.95 11.29
CA GLY A 51 -0.86 4.38 11.23
C GLY A 51 0.33 5.25 11.61
N ARG A 52 0.01 6.42 12.19
CA ARG A 52 1.02 7.30 12.75
C ARG A 52 1.34 6.87 14.19
N LEU A 53 2.64 6.67 14.47
CA LEU A 53 3.16 6.29 15.80
C LEU A 53 3.58 7.51 16.63
N THR A 54 4.21 8.50 15.97
CA THR A 54 4.78 9.69 16.62
C THR A 54 4.46 10.95 15.82
N GLU A 55 4.11 12.02 16.52
CA GLU A 55 3.88 13.31 15.89
C GLU A 55 5.17 13.92 15.33
N ARG A 56 5.06 14.61 14.20
CA ARG A 56 6.20 15.23 13.52
C ARG A 56 7.05 16.13 14.41
N ALA A 57 6.42 16.87 15.30
CA ALA A 57 7.11 17.78 16.22
C ALA A 57 8.06 17.08 17.20
N GLY A 58 7.83 15.79 17.48
CA GLY A 58 8.69 14.95 18.35
C GLY A 58 9.81 14.22 17.61
N LEU A 59 10.00 14.45 16.30
CA LEU A 59 10.90 13.67 15.46
C LEU A 59 12.08 14.50 14.96
N LYS A 60 13.23 13.83 14.80
CA LYS A 60 14.35 14.40 14.02
C LYS A 60 13.94 14.51 12.53
N PRO A 61 14.54 15.45 11.76
CA PRO A 61 14.16 15.68 10.36
C PRO A 61 14.13 14.44 9.46
N TRP A 62 14.98 13.46 9.74
CA TRP A 62 15.11 12.21 8.96
C TRP A 62 14.33 11.02 9.52
N HIS A 63 13.63 11.17 10.62
CA HIS A 63 12.83 10.09 11.19
C HIS A 63 11.43 10.05 10.57
N SER A 64 10.94 8.85 10.27
CA SER A 64 9.54 8.60 10.03
C SER A 64 8.82 8.27 11.33
N GLY A 65 7.70 8.94 11.60
CA GLY A 65 6.82 8.65 12.73
C GLY A 65 5.61 7.80 12.35
N GLN A 66 5.64 7.16 11.20
CA GLN A 66 4.53 6.41 10.63
C GLN A 66 4.94 4.97 10.34
N ASN A 67 3.98 4.04 10.31
CA ASN A 67 4.22 2.72 9.75
C ASN A 67 4.39 2.80 8.23
N HIS A 68 5.21 1.94 7.69
CA HIS A 68 5.47 1.85 6.25
C HIS A 68 4.72 0.66 5.65
N VAL A 69 4.06 0.89 4.52
CA VAL A 69 3.34 -0.10 3.72
C VAL A 69 4.03 -0.24 2.37
N ALA A 70 4.65 -1.37 2.13
CA ALA A 70 5.31 -1.66 0.87
C ALA A 70 4.30 -1.99 -0.23
N LEU A 71 4.48 -1.43 -1.42
CA LEU A 71 3.67 -1.70 -2.60
C LEU A 71 4.51 -2.47 -3.61
N TYR A 72 4.36 -3.80 -3.63
CA TYR A 72 5.06 -4.71 -4.52
C TYR A 72 4.12 -5.19 -5.63
N LEU A 73 3.78 -4.24 -6.49
CA LEU A 73 2.73 -4.33 -7.48
C LEU A 73 3.23 -3.82 -8.84
N TYR A 74 2.62 -4.29 -9.92
CA TYR A 74 2.69 -3.59 -11.20
C TYR A 74 1.91 -2.28 -11.13
N ASN A 75 2.24 -1.35 -12.03
CA ASN A 75 1.48 -0.11 -12.18
C ASN A 75 0.05 -0.45 -12.61
N GLY A 76 -0.91 -0.02 -11.83
CA GLY A 76 -2.32 -0.30 -12.07
C GLY A 76 -3.22 0.35 -11.02
N PRO A 77 -4.53 0.12 -11.12
CA PRO A 77 -5.49 0.63 -10.15
C PRO A 77 -5.18 0.22 -8.71
N GLU A 78 -4.77 -1.03 -8.50
CA GLU A 78 -4.43 -1.61 -7.19
C GLU A 78 -3.23 -0.91 -6.55
N TYR A 79 -2.26 -0.49 -7.38
CA TYR A 79 -1.12 0.31 -6.93
C TYR A 79 -1.57 1.67 -6.38
N LEU A 80 -2.44 2.35 -7.13
CA LEU A 80 -3.00 3.64 -6.70
C LEU A 80 -3.90 3.49 -5.47
N GLU A 81 -4.70 2.42 -5.41
CA GLU A 81 -5.52 2.09 -4.23
C GLU A 81 -4.64 1.89 -2.99
N GLY A 82 -3.55 1.13 -3.11
CA GLY A 82 -2.57 0.92 -2.05
C GLY A 82 -1.95 2.23 -1.56
N MET A 83 -1.55 3.09 -2.50
CA MET A 83 -0.93 4.38 -2.20
C MET A 83 -1.91 5.32 -1.46
N TYR A 84 -3.13 5.50 -1.98
CA TYR A 84 -4.12 6.37 -1.35
C TYR A 84 -4.72 5.78 -0.06
N GLY A 85 -4.84 4.45 0.03
CA GLY A 85 -5.18 3.76 1.28
C GLY A 85 -4.16 4.05 2.38
N ALA A 86 -2.87 3.98 2.03
CA ALA A 86 -1.79 4.33 2.94
C ALA A 86 -1.86 5.81 3.38
N PHE A 87 -2.08 6.76 2.46
CA PHE A 87 -2.23 8.17 2.83
C PHE A 87 -3.40 8.40 3.78
N LYS A 88 -4.54 7.76 3.54
CA LYS A 88 -5.75 7.90 4.37
C LYS A 88 -5.59 7.26 5.75
N SER A 89 -4.85 6.17 5.88
CA SER A 89 -4.51 5.55 7.16
C SER A 89 -3.37 6.26 7.90
N ARG A 90 -2.78 7.30 7.30
CA ARG A 90 -1.60 8.00 7.83
C ARG A 90 -0.38 7.09 7.96
N THR A 91 -0.27 6.11 7.07
CA THR A 91 0.95 5.33 6.84
C THR A 91 1.73 5.90 5.66
N VAL A 92 2.95 5.45 5.48
CA VAL A 92 3.79 5.80 4.32
C VAL A 92 3.72 4.69 3.31
N SER A 93 3.29 4.99 2.08
CA SER A 93 3.42 4.06 0.97
C SER A 93 4.87 4.01 0.50
N LEU A 94 5.42 2.81 0.35
CA LEU A 94 6.77 2.55 -0.10
C LEU A 94 6.73 1.79 -1.43
N ASN A 95 7.25 2.40 -2.47
CA ASN A 95 7.32 1.76 -3.79
C ASN A 95 8.43 0.71 -3.83
N ILE A 96 8.08 -0.56 -4.11
CA ILE A 96 9.01 -1.66 -4.32
C ILE A 96 9.10 -1.94 -5.80
N ASN A 97 10.31 -1.91 -6.35
CA ASN A 97 10.52 -2.26 -7.73
C ASN A 97 10.23 -3.77 -7.93
N TYR A 98 9.25 -4.08 -8.75
CA TYR A 98 8.84 -5.46 -9.05
C TYR A 98 9.95 -6.31 -9.71
N ARG A 99 11.02 -5.69 -10.20
CA ARG A 99 12.18 -6.37 -10.80
C ARG A 99 13.24 -6.78 -9.77
N TYR A 100 13.12 -6.33 -8.52
CA TYR A 100 14.10 -6.71 -7.49
C TYR A 100 14.20 -8.21 -7.34
N VAL A 101 15.45 -8.70 -7.26
CA VAL A 101 15.73 -10.09 -6.89
C VAL A 101 15.56 -10.28 -5.37
N ALA A 102 15.64 -11.52 -4.92
CA ALA A 102 15.36 -11.87 -3.53
C ALA A 102 16.15 -11.05 -2.50
N ASP A 103 17.46 -10.87 -2.73
CA ASP A 103 18.31 -10.15 -1.78
C ASP A 103 18.01 -8.65 -1.74
N GLU A 104 17.70 -8.04 -2.88
CA GLU A 104 17.30 -6.63 -2.97
C GLU A 104 15.94 -6.41 -2.30
N LEU A 105 15.00 -7.35 -2.50
CA LEU A 105 13.70 -7.30 -1.85
C LEU A 105 13.83 -7.38 -0.33
N ALA A 106 14.59 -8.35 0.18
CA ALA A 106 14.85 -8.49 1.61
C ALA A 106 15.53 -7.24 2.19
N TYR A 107 16.51 -6.69 1.47
CA TYR A 107 17.21 -5.47 1.88
C TYR A 107 16.24 -4.30 2.02
N VAL A 108 15.47 -3.99 0.97
CA VAL A 108 14.61 -2.79 0.97
C VAL A 108 13.49 -2.90 2.00
N LEU A 109 12.92 -4.08 2.21
CA LEU A 109 11.88 -4.30 3.22
C LEU A 109 12.41 -4.11 4.65
N ASN A 110 13.64 -4.58 4.93
CA ASN A 110 14.28 -4.38 6.23
C ASN A 110 14.72 -2.92 6.44
N ASP A 111 15.40 -2.33 5.48
CA ASP A 111 15.92 -0.96 5.57
C ASP A 111 14.78 0.05 5.75
N SER A 112 13.70 -0.13 5.03
CA SER A 112 12.50 0.69 5.16
C SER A 112 11.65 0.40 6.40
N ARG A 113 11.94 -0.68 7.13
CA ARG A 113 11.14 -1.15 8.26
C ARG A 113 9.67 -1.31 7.90
N ALA A 114 9.40 -1.90 6.73
CA ALA A 114 8.03 -2.14 6.27
C ALA A 114 7.27 -3.03 7.27
N ARG A 115 6.09 -2.58 7.71
CA ARG A 115 5.20 -3.33 8.60
C ARG A 115 4.14 -4.10 7.83
N ALA A 116 3.80 -3.64 6.64
CA ALA A 116 2.86 -4.30 5.75
C ALA A 116 3.40 -4.31 4.32
N ILE A 117 2.95 -5.28 3.54
CA ILE A 117 3.18 -5.35 2.10
C ILE A 117 1.88 -5.67 1.38
N ILE A 118 1.58 -4.91 0.32
CA ILE A 118 0.54 -5.21 -0.65
C ILE A 118 1.25 -5.71 -1.90
N TYR A 119 0.91 -6.92 -2.37
CA TYR A 119 1.65 -7.54 -3.46
C TYR A 119 0.74 -8.30 -4.42
N HIS A 120 1.10 -8.32 -5.71
CA HIS A 120 0.49 -9.19 -6.70
C HIS A 120 0.87 -10.65 -6.47
N LEU A 121 -0.07 -11.57 -6.69
CA LEU A 121 0.17 -13.01 -6.53
C LEU A 121 1.32 -13.52 -7.38
N GLU A 122 1.57 -12.96 -8.57
CA GLU A 122 2.73 -13.30 -9.39
C GLU A 122 4.05 -13.19 -8.63
N PHE A 123 4.15 -12.30 -7.65
CA PHE A 123 5.35 -12.09 -6.84
C PHE A 123 5.40 -12.94 -5.56
N ALA A 124 4.34 -13.72 -5.29
CA ALA A 124 4.27 -14.56 -4.08
C ALA A 124 5.46 -15.52 -3.92
N PRO A 125 5.93 -16.24 -4.96
CA PRO A 125 7.07 -17.14 -4.81
C PRO A 125 8.35 -16.42 -4.37
N ARG A 126 8.61 -15.22 -4.91
CA ARG A 126 9.79 -14.42 -4.53
C ARG A 126 9.63 -13.87 -3.11
N LEU A 127 8.47 -13.36 -2.77
CA LEU A 127 8.20 -12.87 -1.41
C LEU A 127 8.35 -14.01 -0.39
N ALA A 128 7.79 -15.19 -0.66
CA ALA A 128 7.92 -16.36 0.21
C ALA A 128 9.38 -16.78 0.44
N SER A 129 10.24 -16.64 -0.57
CA SER A 129 11.66 -16.99 -0.45
C SER A 129 12.47 -16.08 0.47
N VAL A 130 11.94 -14.93 0.85
CA VAL A 130 12.63 -13.94 1.68
C VAL A 130 11.92 -13.59 2.99
N ILE A 131 10.70 -14.08 3.19
CA ILE A 131 9.85 -13.65 4.31
C ILE A 131 10.53 -13.89 5.66
N ASP A 132 11.21 -15.01 5.85
CA ASP A 132 11.92 -15.36 7.08
C ASP A 132 13.16 -14.48 7.34
N ARG A 133 13.58 -13.71 6.34
CA ARG A 133 14.71 -12.78 6.40
C ARG A 133 14.29 -11.34 6.64
N VAL A 134 12.98 -11.09 6.67
CA VAL A 134 12.43 -9.73 6.84
C VAL A 134 11.84 -9.59 8.24
N ALA A 135 12.57 -8.87 9.09
CA ALA A 135 12.11 -8.59 10.45
C ALA A 135 11.04 -7.49 10.45
N GLY A 136 9.93 -7.74 11.16
CA GLY A 136 8.91 -6.71 11.40
C GLY A 136 7.83 -6.57 10.33
N LEU A 137 7.85 -7.38 9.28
CA LEU A 137 6.74 -7.46 8.32
C LEU A 137 5.61 -8.31 8.94
N GLU A 138 4.50 -7.67 9.29
CA GLU A 138 3.43 -8.28 10.10
C GLU A 138 2.15 -8.54 9.30
N LEU A 139 1.93 -7.78 8.22
CA LEU A 139 0.72 -7.85 7.42
C LEU A 139 1.06 -8.07 5.95
N LEU A 140 0.54 -9.16 5.39
CA LEU A 140 0.65 -9.50 3.97
C LEU A 140 -0.73 -9.38 3.32
N ILE A 141 -0.86 -8.51 2.33
CA ILE A 141 -2.10 -8.31 1.56
C ILE A 141 -1.85 -8.76 0.12
N ALA A 142 -2.47 -9.85 -0.26
CA ALA A 142 -2.35 -10.40 -1.60
C ALA A 142 -3.41 -9.80 -2.53
N VAL A 143 -3.00 -9.47 -3.74
CA VAL A 143 -3.87 -8.98 -4.80
C VAL A 143 -3.89 -10.01 -5.92
N ASP A 144 -5.08 -10.50 -6.24
CA ASP A 144 -5.26 -11.41 -7.38
C ASP A 144 -5.03 -10.65 -8.69
N ASP A 145 -4.06 -11.13 -9.46
CA ASP A 145 -3.64 -10.59 -10.75
C ASP A 145 -3.90 -11.55 -11.91
N GLY A 146 -4.60 -12.67 -11.62
CA GLY A 146 -4.87 -13.72 -12.60
C GLY A 146 -3.68 -14.63 -12.89
N SER A 147 -2.57 -14.51 -12.18
CA SER A 147 -1.37 -15.37 -12.36
C SER A 147 -1.59 -16.81 -11.93
N GLY A 148 -2.62 -17.09 -11.13
CA GLY A 148 -2.89 -18.41 -10.57
C GLY A 148 -1.92 -18.85 -9.48
N GLN A 149 -1.03 -17.97 -9.01
CA GLN A 149 -0.11 -18.27 -7.91
C GLN A 149 -0.88 -18.28 -6.57
N ALA A 150 -0.45 -19.16 -5.67
CA ALA A 150 -0.98 -19.16 -4.31
C ALA A 150 -0.40 -18.00 -3.49
N PRO A 151 -1.19 -17.39 -2.60
CA PRO A 151 -0.68 -16.36 -1.70
C PRO A 151 0.36 -16.91 -0.72
N VAL A 152 1.26 -16.05 -0.26
CA VAL A 152 2.16 -16.38 0.86
C VAL A 152 1.33 -16.74 2.09
N ALA A 153 1.77 -17.74 2.84
CA ALA A 153 1.07 -18.18 4.05
C ALA A 153 0.83 -17.00 5.02
N GLY A 154 -0.38 -16.90 5.55
CA GLY A 154 -0.79 -15.82 6.44
C GLY A 154 -1.23 -14.54 5.73
N SER A 155 -1.25 -14.50 4.40
CA SER A 155 -1.80 -13.36 3.67
C SER A 155 -3.33 -13.28 3.78
N VAL A 156 -3.83 -12.05 3.76
CA VAL A 156 -5.25 -11.72 3.48
C VAL A 156 -5.43 -11.31 2.02
N MET A 157 -6.64 -11.46 1.49
CA MET A 157 -6.99 -11.08 0.12
C MET A 157 -8.08 -10.03 0.12
#